data_d6086e6be3952aa684e53303ccd3f517
#
_entry.id   d6086e6be3952aa684e53303ccd3f517
#
_cell.length_a   1.000
_cell.length_b   1.000
_cell.length_c   1.000
_cell.angle_alpha   90.00
_cell.angle_beta   90.00
_cell.angle_gamma   90.00
#
_symmetry.space_group_name_H-M   'P 1'
#
loop_
_entity.id
_entity.type
_entity.pdbx_description
1 polymer ?
#
loop_
_entity_poly.entity_id
_entity_poly.type
_entity_poly.pdbx_seq_one_letter_code
_entity_poly.pdbx_strand_id
1 'polypeptide(L)'
;MVVQPGAFRTRFYDGESLQGTKAQIGDYEAVVGKSRPGNFENKHQQAGDPDKAGKVIVDVVHNDDLPEILTLGKAAVTAVKSTLEAKIAELDKWAEVSASCDYDEGE
;
A
#
# COMPACT_ATOMS: atom_id res chain seq x y z
N MET A 1 -1.78 -12.06 11.97
CA MET A 1 -1.28 -11.69 10.62
C MET A 1 -2.24 -10.74 9.94
N VAL A 2 -1.72 -9.69 9.36
CA VAL A 2 -2.50 -8.75 8.54
C VAL A 2 -2.12 -8.98 7.07
N VAL A 3 -3.11 -9.04 6.19
CA VAL A 3 -2.88 -9.18 4.75
C VAL A 3 -3.00 -7.80 4.10
N GLN A 4 -1.95 -7.39 3.39
CA GLN A 4 -1.88 -6.10 2.70
C GLN A 4 -1.74 -6.35 1.20
N PRO A 5 -2.85 -6.42 0.45
CA PRO A 5 -2.78 -6.73 -0.97
C PRO A 5 -2.47 -5.50 -1.81
N GLY A 6 -1.79 -5.72 -2.93
CA GLY A 6 -1.70 -4.74 -4.00
C GLY A 6 -2.95 -4.78 -4.87
N ALA A 7 -2.79 -4.48 -6.16
CA ALA A 7 -3.90 -4.49 -7.11
C ALA A 7 -4.11 -5.89 -7.68
N PHE A 8 -5.31 -6.42 -7.50
CA PHE A 8 -5.70 -7.75 -7.98
C PHE A 8 -6.85 -7.65 -8.96
N ARG A 9 -6.92 -8.58 -9.91
CA ARG A 9 -8.00 -8.66 -10.90
C ARG A 9 -9.25 -9.25 -10.27
N THR A 10 -10.07 -8.38 -9.73
CA THR A 10 -11.35 -8.73 -9.14
C THR A 10 -12.42 -7.88 -9.78
N ARG A 11 -13.67 -8.10 -9.39
CA ARG A 11 -14.77 -7.27 -9.86
C ARG A 11 -14.87 -5.93 -9.14
N PHE A 12 -13.91 -5.63 -8.26
CA PHE A 12 -13.89 -4.35 -7.52
C PHE A 12 -13.88 -3.14 -8.46
N TYR A 13 -13.11 -3.21 -9.57
CA TYR A 13 -13.00 -2.11 -10.53
C TYR A 13 -14.06 -2.16 -11.62
N ASP A 14 -14.98 -3.14 -11.58
CA ASP A 14 -16.14 -3.16 -12.46
C ASP A 14 -17.17 -2.12 -12.01
N GLY A 15 -17.99 -1.65 -12.94
CA GLY A 15 -19.05 -0.70 -12.64
C GLY A 15 -20.07 -1.18 -11.60
N GLU A 16 -20.14 -2.49 -11.35
CA GLU A 16 -21.02 -3.07 -10.33
C GLU A 16 -20.51 -2.82 -8.90
N SER A 17 -19.20 -2.85 -8.70
CA SER A 17 -18.57 -2.74 -7.37
C SER A 17 -17.95 -1.39 -7.13
N LEU A 18 -17.30 -0.80 -8.14
CA LEU A 18 -16.65 0.49 -8.01
C LEU A 18 -17.61 1.61 -8.40
N GLN A 19 -17.95 2.45 -7.42
CA GLN A 19 -18.80 3.61 -7.63
C GLN A 19 -17.99 4.88 -7.40
N GLY A 20 -17.93 5.71 -8.43
CA GLY A 20 -17.34 7.04 -8.30
C GLY A 20 -18.35 8.02 -7.71
N THR A 21 -17.85 9.08 -7.08
CA THR A 21 -18.70 10.17 -6.62
C THR A 21 -19.26 10.92 -7.83
N LYS A 22 -20.55 11.27 -7.76
CA LYS A 22 -21.20 12.07 -8.81
C LYS A 22 -20.71 13.51 -8.80
N ALA A 23 -20.44 14.06 -7.62
CA ALA A 23 -19.94 15.41 -7.45
C ALA A 23 -18.41 15.43 -7.49
N GLN A 24 -17.85 16.38 -8.22
CA GLN A 24 -16.40 16.59 -8.28
C GLN A 24 -16.09 17.96 -7.70
N ILE A 25 -15.08 18.02 -6.85
CA ILE A 25 -14.63 19.27 -6.24
C ILE A 25 -13.44 19.76 -7.06
N GLY A 26 -13.59 20.95 -7.70
CA GLY A 26 -12.59 21.49 -8.61
C GLY A 26 -11.22 21.69 -7.98
N ASP A 27 -11.16 22.02 -6.69
CA ASP A 27 -9.90 22.23 -5.97
C ASP A 27 -9.04 20.95 -5.91
N TYR A 28 -9.66 19.77 -6.01
CA TYR A 28 -8.97 18.49 -5.94
C TYR A 28 -8.82 17.81 -7.30
N GLU A 29 -9.30 18.42 -8.37
CA GLU A 29 -9.30 17.83 -9.72
C GLU A 29 -7.89 17.48 -10.19
N ALA A 30 -6.89 18.32 -9.89
CA ALA A 30 -5.51 18.10 -10.28
C ALA A 30 -4.89 16.86 -9.61
N VAL A 31 -5.39 16.47 -8.43
CA VAL A 31 -4.87 15.35 -7.64
C VAL A 31 -5.65 14.06 -7.90
N VAL A 32 -6.99 14.12 -7.80
CA VAL A 32 -7.84 12.93 -7.87
C VAL A 32 -8.52 12.71 -9.21
N GLY A 33 -8.71 13.77 -9.99
CA GLY A 33 -9.41 13.68 -11.28
C GLY A 33 -8.73 12.74 -12.26
N LYS A 34 -7.40 12.69 -12.24
CA LYS A 34 -6.60 11.84 -13.12
C LYS A 34 -6.73 10.35 -12.79
N SER A 35 -6.93 10.02 -11.53
CA SER A 35 -7.03 8.62 -11.11
C SER A 35 -8.43 8.03 -11.32
N ARG A 36 -9.46 8.86 -11.38
CA ARG A 36 -10.85 8.40 -11.52
C ARG A 36 -11.10 7.62 -12.81
N PRO A 37 -10.75 8.14 -14.00
CA PRO A 37 -10.92 7.38 -15.23
C PRO A 37 -10.06 6.11 -15.26
N GLY A 38 -8.82 6.19 -14.76
CA GLY A 38 -7.90 5.07 -14.73
C GLY A 38 -8.43 3.87 -13.95
N ASN A 39 -9.17 4.09 -12.87
CA ASN A 39 -9.76 3.02 -12.07
C ASN A 39 -10.81 2.21 -12.85
N PHE A 40 -11.52 2.83 -13.79
CA PHE A 40 -12.48 2.15 -14.65
C PHE A 40 -11.84 1.61 -15.93
N GLU A 41 -10.89 2.35 -16.50
CA GLU A 41 -10.24 1.99 -17.76
C GLU A 41 -9.31 0.78 -17.61
N ASN A 42 -8.68 0.64 -16.45
CA ASN A 42 -7.69 -0.41 -16.18
C ASN A 42 -8.28 -1.66 -15.50
N LYS A 43 -9.62 -1.80 -15.53
CA LYS A 43 -10.25 -3.01 -14.98
C LYS A 43 -9.72 -4.25 -15.68
N HIS A 44 -9.51 -5.33 -14.93
CA HIS A 44 -8.99 -6.60 -15.43
C HIS A 44 -7.57 -6.54 -16.00
N GLN A 45 -6.84 -5.44 -15.75
CA GLN A 45 -5.44 -5.30 -16.16
C GLN A 45 -4.47 -5.31 -14.99
N GLN A 46 -4.98 -5.43 -13.77
CA GLN A 46 -4.15 -5.52 -12.56
C GLN A 46 -3.27 -6.78 -12.62
N ALA A 47 -2.06 -6.70 -12.08
CA ALA A 47 -1.10 -7.79 -12.11
C ALA A 47 -1.47 -8.95 -11.19
N GLY A 48 -2.19 -8.69 -10.11
CA GLY A 48 -2.50 -9.71 -9.10
C GLY A 48 -3.58 -10.68 -9.53
N ASP A 49 -3.34 -11.95 -9.25
CA ASP A 49 -4.29 -13.05 -9.49
C ASP A 49 -4.93 -13.42 -8.15
N PRO A 50 -6.25 -13.20 -7.97
CA PRO A 50 -6.90 -13.47 -6.69
C PRO A 50 -6.91 -14.95 -6.30
N ASP A 51 -6.94 -15.88 -7.26
CA ASP A 51 -6.86 -17.31 -6.96
C ASP A 51 -5.51 -17.69 -6.39
N LYS A 52 -4.44 -17.14 -6.94
CA LYS A 52 -3.09 -17.33 -6.41
C LYS A 52 -2.94 -16.69 -5.03
N ALA A 53 -3.53 -15.52 -4.82
CA ALA A 53 -3.51 -14.86 -3.52
C ALA A 53 -4.17 -15.71 -2.43
N GLY A 54 -5.34 -16.28 -2.72
CA GLY A 54 -6.03 -17.17 -1.80
C GLY A 54 -5.20 -18.38 -1.44
N LYS A 55 -4.55 -18.99 -2.43
CA LYS A 55 -3.69 -20.15 -2.22
C LYS A 55 -2.46 -19.79 -1.35
N VAL A 56 -1.84 -18.66 -1.62
CA VAL A 56 -0.69 -18.18 -0.83
C VAL A 56 -1.09 -17.94 0.63
N ILE A 57 -2.24 -17.31 0.87
CA ILE A 57 -2.72 -17.06 2.23
C ILE A 57 -2.93 -18.39 2.99
N VAL A 58 -3.56 -19.37 2.35
CA VAL A 58 -3.76 -20.69 2.95
C VAL A 58 -2.42 -21.36 3.27
N ASP A 59 -1.48 -21.32 2.35
CA ASP A 59 -0.14 -21.91 2.55
C ASP A 59 0.60 -21.24 3.71
N VAL A 60 0.53 -19.90 3.79
CA VAL A 60 1.21 -19.14 4.85
C VAL A 60 0.62 -19.43 6.22
N VAL A 61 -0.70 -19.50 6.37
CA VAL A 61 -1.32 -19.75 7.68
C VAL A 61 -1.03 -21.16 8.21
N HIS A 62 -0.59 -22.09 7.37
CA HIS A 62 -0.18 -23.41 7.78
C HIS A 62 1.30 -23.50 8.16
N ASN A 63 2.06 -22.41 8.02
CA ASN A 63 3.44 -22.35 8.48
C ASN A 63 3.51 -22.10 9.98
N ASP A 64 4.57 -22.61 10.61
CA ASP A 64 4.82 -22.37 12.04
C ASP A 64 5.23 -20.91 12.32
N ASP A 65 5.78 -20.23 11.32
CA ASP A 65 6.25 -18.85 11.43
C ASP A 65 5.35 -17.94 10.58
N LEU A 66 4.44 -17.21 11.24
CA LEU A 66 3.54 -16.30 10.58
C LEU A 66 4.14 -14.88 10.51
N PRO A 67 4.08 -14.21 9.36
CA PRO A 67 4.45 -12.81 9.29
C PRO A 67 3.43 -11.95 10.03
N GLU A 68 3.88 -10.82 10.57
CA GLU A 68 2.97 -9.83 11.14
C GLU A 68 2.10 -9.21 10.04
N ILE A 69 2.73 -8.84 8.93
CA ILE A 69 2.06 -8.30 7.75
C ILE A 69 2.50 -9.09 6.53
N LEU A 70 1.54 -9.62 5.79
CA LEU A 70 1.78 -10.31 4.53
C LEU A 70 1.38 -9.37 3.38
N THR A 71 2.38 -8.81 2.71
CA THR A 71 2.16 -7.96 1.54
C THR A 71 2.08 -8.83 0.29
N LEU A 72 1.00 -8.70 -0.45
CA LEU A 72 0.76 -9.51 -1.64
C LEU A 72 0.89 -8.67 -2.90
N GLY A 73 1.71 -9.18 -3.81
CA GLY A 73 1.95 -8.55 -5.11
C GLY A 73 3.32 -7.89 -5.18
N LYS A 74 4.01 -8.12 -6.28
CA LYS A 74 5.36 -7.60 -6.50
C LYS A 74 5.43 -6.07 -6.42
N ALA A 75 4.48 -5.40 -7.06
CA ALA A 75 4.41 -3.95 -7.05
C ALA A 75 4.13 -3.40 -5.65
N ALA A 76 3.28 -4.08 -4.88
CA ALA A 76 2.98 -3.69 -3.51
C ALA A 76 4.23 -3.81 -2.62
N VAL A 77 4.98 -4.88 -2.75
CA VAL A 77 6.24 -5.06 -2.00
C VAL A 77 7.22 -3.94 -2.33
N THR A 78 7.39 -3.62 -3.60
CA THR A 78 8.28 -2.55 -4.04
C THR A 78 7.85 -1.20 -3.47
N ALA A 79 6.57 -0.88 -3.53
CA ALA A 79 6.04 0.38 -3.03
C ALA A 79 6.20 0.52 -1.51
N VAL A 80 5.92 -0.54 -0.75
CA VAL A 80 6.09 -0.54 0.70
C VAL A 80 7.56 -0.38 1.08
N LYS A 81 8.45 -1.11 0.43
CA LYS A 81 9.89 -0.97 0.66
C LYS A 81 10.37 0.45 0.41
N SER A 82 9.98 1.02 -0.71
CA SER A 82 10.36 2.39 -1.09
C SER A 82 9.92 3.41 -0.04
N THR A 83 8.69 3.28 0.45
CA THR A 83 8.14 4.15 1.50
C THR A 83 8.91 4.01 2.80
N LEU A 84 9.22 2.78 3.21
CA LEU A 84 9.96 2.53 4.44
C LEU A 84 11.39 3.05 4.34
N GLU A 85 12.05 2.88 3.20
CA GLU A 85 13.40 3.41 2.97
C GLU A 85 13.42 4.93 3.04
N ALA A 86 12.40 5.60 2.48
CA ALA A 86 12.28 7.05 2.56
C ALA A 86 12.09 7.53 3.99
N LYS A 87 11.30 6.81 4.79
CA LYS A 87 11.10 7.13 6.21
C LYS A 87 12.38 6.96 7.02
N ILE A 88 13.15 5.90 6.75
CA ILE A 88 14.45 5.68 7.39
C ILE A 88 15.40 6.84 7.04
N ALA A 89 15.48 7.22 5.79
CA ALA A 89 16.34 8.33 5.34
C ALA A 89 15.96 9.63 6.03
N GLU A 90 14.69 9.91 6.22
CA GLU A 90 14.22 11.09 6.92
C GLU A 90 14.59 11.06 8.41
N LEU A 91 14.42 9.93 9.06
CA LEU A 91 14.85 9.74 10.45
C LEU A 91 16.34 9.98 10.61
N ASP A 92 17.14 9.42 9.71
CA ASP A 92 18.60 9.59 9.72
C ASP A 92 18.99 11.05 9.52
N LYS A 93 18.29 11.76 8.65
CA LYS A 93 18.54 13.19 8.37
C LYS A 93 18.37 14.06 9.61
N TRP A 94 17.38 13.75 10.44
CA TRP A 94 17.04 14.55 11.61
C TRP A 94 17.50 13.93 12.93
N ALA A 95 18.24 12.83 12.88
CA ALA A 95 18.62 12.05 14.08
C ALA A 95 19.38 12.91 15.10
N GLU A 96 20.36 13.70 14.66
CA GLU A 96 21.15 14.55 15.57
C GLU A 96 20.30 15.63 16.23
N VAL A 97 19.43 16.26 15.46
CA VAL A 97 18.50 17.28 15.98
C VAL A 97 17.56 16.65 17.01
N SER A 98 17.03 15.47 16.70
CA SER A 98 16.13 14.78 17.62
C SER A 98 16.82 14.37 18.91
N ALA A 99 18.05 13.88 18.82
CA ALA A 99 18.82 13.46 19.98
C ALA A 99 19.26 14.64 20.87
N SER A 100 19.30 15.85 20.31
CA SER A 100 19.70 17.03 21.09
C SER A 100 18.69 17.40 22.19
N CYS A 101 17.52 16.77 22.20
CA CYS A 101 16.54 16.96 23.27
C CYS A 101 16.85 16.18 24.54
N ASP A 102 17.73 15.19 24.45
CA ASP A 102 18.07 14.37 25.59
C ASP A 102 19.01 15.12 26.54
N TYR A 103 18.98 14.76 27.80
CA TYR A 103 19.98 15.26 28.74
C TYR A 103 21.36 14.76 28.34
N ASP A 104 22.36 15.58 28.56
CA ASP A 104 23.75 15.16 28.39
C ASP A 104 24.10 14.07 29.41
N GLU A 105 25.03 13.20 29.05
CA GLU A 105 25.44 12.12 29.92
C GLU A 105 25.98 12.64 31.23
N GLY A 106 25.39 12.22 32.35
CA GLY A 106 25.79 12.69 33.68
C GLY A 106 24.99 13.88 34.22
N GLU A 107 24.01 14.39 33.46
CA GLU A 107 23.10 15.44 33.93
C GLU A 107 21.92 14.90 34.73
#